data_18d8ba63ae920e7ee0e5b416cf7e1fb5
#
_entry.id   18d8ba63ae920e7ee0e5b416cf7e1fb5
#
_cell.length_a   1.000
_cell.length_b   1.000
_cell.length_c   1.000
_cell.angle_alpha   90.00
_cell.angle_beta   90.00
_cell.angle_gamma   90.00
#
_symmetry.space_group_name_H-M   'P 1'
#
loop_
_entity.id
_entity.type
_entity.pdbx_description
1 polymer ?
#
loop_
_entity_poly.entity_id
_entity_poly.type
_entity_poly.pdbx_seq_one_letter_code
_entity_poly.pdbx_strand_id
1 'polypeptide(L)'
;MADLVTLFIVGIIILIILGLSIRVVNQYERGVHFRLGKVIGVKDPGLRLIIPIVDKLDKVSLRIVTMPIPSQRIITQDNVSVDVAAVAYFKVINAYDAVIAIENYNRAVNQIAQTTMRNVIGQFLLDDVLSSTSKINEKIKEIID
;
A
#
# COMPACT_ATOMS: atom_id res chain seq x y z
N MET A 1 4.10 32.51 44.29
CA MET A 1 2.96 32.42 43.34
C MET A 1 3.44 32.12 41.90
N ALA A 2 4.49 32.79 41.43
CA ALA A 2 5.07 32.51 40.11
C ALA A 2 5.49 31.06 39.92
N ASP A 3 6.15 30.48 40.93
CA ASP A 3 6.68 29.10 40.91
C ASP A 3 5.56 28.04 40.79
N LEU A 4 4.43 28.25 41.45
CA LEU A 4 3.26 27.37 41.41
C LEU A 4 2.61 27.41 40.00
N VAL A 5 2.51 28.59 39.40
CA VAL A 5 1.97 28.76 38.06
C VAL A 5 2.89 28.10 37.01
N THR A 6 4.20 28.28 37.18
CA THR A 6 5.20 27.65 36.29
C THR A 6 5.16 26.13 36.41
N LEU A 7 5.07 25.59 37.61
CA LEU A 7 4.95 24.14 37.83
C LEU A 7 3.68 23.56 37.21
N PHE A 8 2.56 24.31 37.29
CA PHE A 8 1.29 23.90 36.71
C PHE A 8 1.35 23.89 35.17
N ILE A 9 1.96 24.92 34.56
CA ILE A 9 2.16 25.00 33.12
C ILE A 9 3.03 23.86 32.61
N VAL A 10 4.16 23.58 33.28
CA VAL A 10 5.06 22.47 32.93
C VAL A 10 4.34 21.14 33.05
N GLY A 11 3.53 20.94 34.10
CA GLY A 11 2.72 19.74 34.27
C GLY A 11 1.73 19.50 33.11
N ILE A 12 1.05 20.57 32.65
CA ILE A 12 0.13 20.52 31.50
C ILE A 12 0.89 20.18 30.22
N ILE A 13 2.04 20.79 29.98
CA ILE A 13 2.86 20.49 28.77
C ILE A 13 3.29 19.04 28.74
N ILE A 14 3.76 18.49 29.87
CA ILE A 14 4.14 17.08 29.97
C ILE A 14 2.94 16.17 29.69
N LEU A 15 1.77 16.49 30.21
CA LEU A 15 0.56 15.70 30.04
C LEU A 15 0.10 15.71 28.57
N ILE A 16 0.22 16.84 27.87
CA ILE A 16 -0.07 16.97 26.44
C ILE A 16 0.92 16.12 25.63
N ILE A 17 2.22 16.20 25.95
CA ILE A 17 3.26 15.42 25.24
C ILE A 17 3.03 13.94 25.42
N LEU A 18 2.70 13.48 26.64
CA LEU A 18 2.34 12.09 26.91
C LEU A 18 1.12 11.62 26.11
N GLY A 19 0.08 12.44 26.04
CA GLY A 19 -1.12 12.14 25.24
C GLY A 19 -0.82 12.01 23.74
N LEU A 20 0.04 12.87 23.20
CA LEU A 20 0.45 12.82 21.79
C LEU A 20 1.44 11.69 21.49
N SER A 21 2.09 11.14 22.53
CA SER A 21 3.07 10.05 22.41
C SER A 21 2.41 8.70 22.14
N ILE A 22 1.14 8.53 22.50
CA ILE A 22 0.45 7.26 22.36
C ILE A 22 -0.16 7.15 20.96
N ARG A 23 0.25 6.11 20.23
CA ARG A 23 -0.31 5.76 18.91
C ARG A 23 -0.79 4.32 18.92
N VAL A 24 -1.98 4.11 18.35
CA VAL A 24 -2.57 2.77 18.18
C VAL A 24 -2.30 2.31 16.77
N VAL A 25 -1.74 1.12 16.63
CA VAL A 25 -1.59 0.39 15.36
C VAL A 25 -2.62 -0.74 15.37
N ASN A 26 -3.51 -0.76 14.38
CA ASN A 26 -4.54 -1.77 14.27
C ASN A 26 -3.95 -3.14 13.91
N GLN A 27 -4.68 -4.24 14.20
CA GLN A 27 -4.20 -5.60 13.92
C GLN A 27 -3.94 -5.86 12.43
N TYR A 28 -4.67 -5.19 11.57
CA TYR A 28 -4.52 -5.31 10.12
C TYR A 28 -3.51 -4.31 9.52
N GLU A 29 -2.79 -3.57 10.37
CA GLU A 29 -1.80 -2.59 9.97
C GLU A 29 -0.42 -2.94 10.55
N ARG A 30 0.62 -2.44 9.90
CA ARG A 30 1.98 -2.37 10.44
C ARG A 30 2.44 -0.92 10.41
N GLY A 31 3.07 -0.50 11.48
CA GLY A 31 3.62 0.85 11.59
C GLY A 31 5.10 0.86 11.20
N VAL A 32 5.44 1.57 10.14
CA VAL A 32 6.86 1.85 9.82
C VAL A 32 7.29 3.07 10.62
N HIS A 33 8.23 2.86 11.52
CA HIS A 33 8.69 3.86 12.47
C HIS A 33 9.91 4.62 11.96
N PHE A 34 9.74 5.91 11.75
CA PHE A 34 10.80 6.83 11.37
C PHE A 34 11.20 7.69 12.57
N ARG A 35 12.50 7.88 12.74
CA ARG A 35 13.08 8.84 13.69
C ARG A 35 14.01 9.76 12.96
N LEU A 36 13.73 11.07 12.96
CA LEU A 36 14.52 12.07 12.24
C LEU A 36 14.78 11.69 10.76
N GLY A 37 13.78 11.11 10.09
CA GLY A 37 13.89 10.67 8.69
C GLY A 37 14.54 9.30 8.47
N LYS A 38 15.08 8.67 9.51
CA LYS A 38 15.67 7.33 9.43
C LYS A 38 14.68 6.27 9.91
N VAL A 39 14.53 5.18 9.17
CA VAL A 39 13.72 4.04 9.61
C VAL A 39 14.43 3.32 10.75
N ILE A 40 13.71 3.13 11.86
CA ILE A 40 14.20 2.35 13.00
C ILE A 40 13.70 0.91 12.92
N GLY A 41 12.52 0.69 12.35
CA GLY A 41 11.93 -0.63 12.20
C GLY A 41 10.43 -0.60 11.97
N VAL A 42 9.86 -1.79 11.90
CA VAL A 42 8.41 -2.01 11.77
C VAL A 42 7.85 -2.33 13.16
N LYS A 43 6.77 -1.66 13.52
CA LYS A 43 6.05 -1.87 14.78
C LYS A 43 4.83 -2.76 14.56
N ASP A 44 4.72 -3.78 15.40
CA ASP A 44 3.55 -4.65 15.45
C ASP A 44 2.31 -3.94 15.98
N PRO A 45 1.10 -4.49 15.74
CA PRO A 45 -0.15 -3.94 16.25
C PRO A 45 -0.13 -3.75 17.76
N GLY A 46 -0.96 -2.82 18.20
CA GLY A 46 -1.15 -2.50 19.62
C GLY A 46 -0.82 -1.03 19.94
N LEU A 47 -0.78 -0.75 21.23
CA LEU A 47 -0.36 0.55 21.75
C LEU A 47 1.14 0.72 21.58
N ARG A 48 1.55 1.79 20.93
CA ARG A 48 2.95 2.13 20.70
C ARG A 48 3.23 3.53 21.20
N LEU A 49 4.33 3.67 21.93
CA LEU A 49 4.86 4.96 22.37
C LEU A 49 5.82 5.48 21.31
N ILE A 50 5.58 6.70 20.88
CA ILE A 50 6.45 7.44 19.96
C ILE A 50 6.78 8.79 20.57
N ILE A 51 7.93 9.35 20.21
CA ILE A 51 8.32 10.69 20.65
C ILE A 51 7.68 11.67 19.67
N PRO A 52 6.67 12.47 20.09
CA PRO A 52 6.07 13.47 19.22
C PRO A 52 7.17 14.43 18.70
N ILE A 53 7.02 14.92 17.46
CA ILE A 53 7.96 15.82 16.76
C ILE A 53 9.18 15.08 16.16
N VAL A 54 9.78 14.12 16.87
CA VAL A 54 10.99 13.39 16.46
C VAL A 54 10.63 12.14 15.66
N ASP A 55 9.62 11.43 16.11
CA ASP A 55 9.18 10.16 15.54
C ASP A 55 7.95 10.33 14.63
N LYS A 56 7.97 9.67 13.48
CA LYS A 56 6.83 9.54 12.56
C LYS A 56 6.49 8.07 12.41
N LEU A 57 5.22 7.75 12.47
CA LEU A 57 4.70 6.40 12.28
C LEU A 57 3.81 6.37 11.05
N ASP A 58 4.30 5.75 9.97
CA ASP A 58 3.52 5.54 8.76
C ASP A 58 2.86 4.16 8.83
N LYS A 59 1.52 4.14 8.80
CA LYS A 59 0.74 2.91 8.89
C LYS A 59 0.46 2.34 7.51
N VAL A 60 0.72 1.05 7.34
CA VAL A 60 0.47 0.30 6.11
C VAL A 60 -0.54 -0.80 6.41
N SER A 61 -1.62 -0.83 5.64
CA SER A 61 -2.62 -1.90 5.73
C SER A 61 -2.13 -3.17 5.04
N LEU A 62 -2.30 -4.31 5.73
CA LEU A 62 -2.01 -5.64 5.18
C LEU A 62 -3.25 -6.33 4.60
N ARG A 63 -4.38 -5.62 4.53
CA ARG A 63 -5.62 -6.15 3.95
C ARG A 63 -5.48 -6.32 2.45
N ILE A 64 -6.29 -7.22 1.90
CA ILE A 64 -6.47 -7.32 0.45
C ILE A 64 -7.16 -6.05 -0.03
N VAL A 65 -6.56 -5.40 -0.99
CA VAL A 65 -7.09 -4.21 -1.66
C VAL A 65 -7.60 -4.61 -3.04
N THR A 66 -8.80 -4.16 -3.37
CA THR A 66 -9.39 -4.31 -4.70
C THR A 66 -9.09 -3.06 -5.51
N MET A 67 -8.43 -3.23 -6.64
CA MET A 67 -8.04 -2.14 -7.53
C MET A 67 -8.69 -2.33 -8.90
N PRO A 68 -9.61 -1.46 -9.31
CA PRO A 68 -10.13 -1.47 -10.67
C PRO A 68 -9.05 -1.00 -11.65
N ILE A 69 -8.88 -1.76 -12.73
CA ILE A 69 -8.01 -1.41 -13.85
C ILE A 69 -8.88 -0.85 -14.95
N PRO A 70 -8.66 0.38 -15.38
CA PRO A 70 -9.50 1.01 -16.39
C PRO A 70 -9.46 0.25 -17.71
N SER A 71 -10.56 0.32 -18.46
CA SER A 71 -10.68 -0.30 -19.77
C SER A 71 -9.58 0.20 -20.71
N GLN A 72 -8.95 -0.73 -21.40
CA GLN A 72 -7.91 -0.47 -22.38
C GLN A 72 -8.24 -1.14 -23.70
N ARG A 73 -7.96 -0.44 -24.79
CA ARG A 73 -8.02 -1.02 -26.11
C ARG A 73 -6.74 -1.78 -26.41
N ILE A 74 -6.87 -3.07 -26.67
CA ILE A 74 -5.77 -4.00 -26.93
C ILE A 74 -6.04 -4.67 -28.28
N ILE A 75 -4.97 -4.93 -29.03
CA ILE A 75 -5.02 -5.67 -30.29
C ILE A 75 -4.57 -7.09 -30.00
N THR A 76 -5.42 -8.05 -30.31
CA THR A 76 -5.15 -9.49 -30.18
C THR A 76 -4.16 -9.98 -31.25
N GLN A 77 -3.70 -11.22 -31.12
CA GLN A 77 -2.75 -11.81 -32.06
C GLN A 77 -3.28 -11.87 -33.51
N ASP A 78 -4.58 -12.06 -33.66
CA ASP A 78 -5.28 -12.07 -34.96
C ASP A 78 -5.68 -10.66 -35.45
N ASN A 79 -5.08 -9.62 -34.87
CA ASN A 79 -5.26 -8.22 -35.28
C ASN A 79 -6.70 -7.69 -35.08
N VAL A 80 -7.39 -8.18 -34.05
CA VAL A 80 -8.70 -7.69 -33.65
C VAL A 80 -8.56 -6.76 -32.44
N SER A 81 -9.22 -5.60 -32.53
CA SER A 81 -9.24 -4.64 -31.42
C SER A 81 -10.31 -5.00 -30.39
N VAL A 82 -9.93 -5.15 -29.14
CA VAL A 82 -10.83 -5.45 -28.02
C VAL A 82 -10.65 -4.45 -26.89
N ASP A 83 -11.73 -4.11 -26.22
CA ASP A 83 -11.68 -3.29 -25.01
C ASP A 83 -11.75 -4.22 -23.79
N VAL A 84 -10.73 -4.17 -22.93
CA VAL A 84 -10.59 -5.05 -21.78
C VAL A 84 -10.48 -4.24 -20.51
N ALA A 85 -11.32 -4.56 -19.53
CA ALA A 85 -11.27 -4.06 -18.17
C ALA A 85 -10.98 -5.22 -17.21
N ALA A 86 -10.33 -4.92 -16.09
CA ALA A 86 -10.00 -5.93 -15.10
C ALA A 86 -10.09 -5.37 -13.68
N VAL A 87 -10.04 -6.27 -12.71
CA VAL A 87 -9.93 -5.94 -11.28
C VAL A 87 -8.76 -6.72 -10.72
N ALA A 88 -7.80 -6.02 -10.13
CA ALA A 88 -6.67 -6.63 -9.44
C ALA A 88 -6.93 -6.68 -7.95
N TYR A 89 -6.57 -7.79 -7.32
CA TYR A 89 -6.56 -7.96 -5.87
C TYR A 89 -5.12 -8.11 -5.42
N PHE A 90 -4.68 -7.26 -4.51
CA PHE A 90 -3.33 -7.35 -3.96
C PHE A 90 -3.33 -7.05 -2.47
N LYS A 91 -2.27 -7.47 -1.78
CA LYS A 91 -2.01 -7.11 -0.39
C LYS A 91 -0.53 -6.80 -0.20
N VAL A 92 -0.23 -5.94 0.76
CA VAL A 92 1.15 -5.68 1.16
C VAL A 92 1.62 -6.83 2.05
N ILE A 93 2.75 -7.45 1.72
CA ILE A 93 3.38 -8.51 2.53
C ILE A 93 4.41 -7.88 3.47
N ASN A 94 5.23 -6.95 2.96
CA ASN A 94 6.28 -6.29 3.70
C ASN A 94 6.01 -4.78 3.77
N ALA A 95 5.65 -4.30 4.96
CA ALA A 95 5.34 -2.89 5.17
C ALA A 95 6.56 -1.97 5.00
N TYR A 96 7.76 -2.46 5.33
CA TYR A 96 9.00 -1.71 5.16
C TYR A 96 9.25 -1.38 3.68
N ASP A 97 9.23 -2.40 2.82
CA ASP A 97 9.47 -2.23 1.39
C ASP A 97 8.39 -1.38 0.73
N ALA A 98 7.14 -1.51 1.15
CA ALA A 98 6.03 -0.74 0.62
C ALA A 98 6.17 0.78 0.87
N VAL A 99 6.88 1.18 1.91
CA VAL A 99 7.07 2.60 2.26
C VAL A 99 8.41 3.12 1.75
N ILE A 100 9.46 2.29 1.78
CA ILE A 100 10.83 2.74 1.48
C ILE A 100 11.19 2.55 0.01
N ALA A 101 10.84 1.40 -0.58
CA ALA A 101 11.27 1.05 -1.92
C ALA A 101 10.40 1.68 -3.02
N ILE A 102 9.15 1.99 -2.72
CA ILE A 102 8.16 2.46 -3.72
C ILE A 102 7.43 3.69 -3.18
N GLU A 103 7.53 4.80 -3.87
CA GLU A 103 6.84 6.05 -3.51
C GLU A 103 5.31 5.87 -3.43
N ASN A 104 4.74 5.17 -4.41
CA ASN A 104 3.31 4.89 -4.47
C ASN A 104 3.05 3.49 -5.03
N TYR A 105 2.94 2.50 -4.15
CA TYR A 105 2.72 1.11 -4.55
C TYR A 105 1.38 0.88 -5.26
N ASN A 106 0.33 1.64 -4.93
CA ASN A 106 -0.94 1.55 -5.61
C ASN A 106 -0.81 1.90 -7.10
N ARG A 107 -0.10 2.99 -7.38
CA ARG A 107 0.17 3.43 -8.75
C ARG A 107 1.07 2.43 -9.49
N ALA A 108 2.09 1.92 -8.83
CA ALA A 108 3.00 0.94 -9.41
C ALA A 108 2.26 -0.37 -9.77
N VAL A 109 1.45 -0.91 -8.87
CA VAL A 109 0.64 -2.12 -9.12
C VAL A 109 -0.32 -1.90 -10.29
N ASN A 110 -0.99 -0.74 -10.33
CA ASN A 110 -1.91 -0.42 -11.43
C ASN A 110 -1.17 -0.40 -12.79
N GLN A 111 -0.02 0.24 -12.85
CA GLN A 111 0.81 0.33 -14.06
C GLN A 111 1.31 -1.03 -14.53
N ILE A 112 1.80 -1.86 -13.61
CA ILE A 112 2.27 -3.23 -13.90
C ILE A 112 1.10 -4.07 -14.41
N ALA A 113 -0.03 -4.03 -13.74
CA ALA A 113 -1.22 -4.78 -14.14
C ALA A 113 -1.70 -4.39 -15.54
N GLN A 114 -1.77 -3.09 -15.85
CA GLN A 114 -2.15 -2.62 -17.19
C GLN A 114 -1.18 -3.10 -18.27
N THR A 115 0.12 -3.00 -18.03
CA THR A 115 1.15 -3.38 -18.98
C THR A 115 1.15 -4.89 -19.21
N THR A 116 1.06 -5.67 -18.13
CA THR A 116 1.02 -7.13 -18.20
C THR A 116 -0.24 -7.63 -18.90
N MET A 117 -1.40 -7.06 -18.57
CA MET A 117 -2.66 -7.38 -19.23
C MET A 117 -2.57 -7.14 -20.74
N ARG A 118 -2.03 -5.99 -21.16
CA ARG A 118 -1.84 -5.68 -22.59
C ARG A 118 -0.93 -6.68 -23.28
N ASN A 119 0.20 -7.01 -22.67
CA ASN A 119 1.18 -7.94 -23.23
C ASN A 119 0.64 -9.36 -23.33
N VAL A 120 -0.05 -9.83 -22.30
CA VAL A 120 -0.61 -11.19 -22.29
C VAL A 120 -1.74 -11.32 -23.29
N ILE A 121 -2.71 -10.42 -23.27
CA ILE A 121 -3.88 -10.49 -24.18
C ILE A 121 -3.44 -10.34 -25.64
N GLY A 122 -2.43 -9.50 -25.91
CA GLY A 122 -1.86 -9.37 -27.26
C GLY A 122 -1.22 -10.63 -27.83
N GLN A 123 -0.93 -11.63 -26.99
CA GLN A 123 -0.37 -12.94 -27.41
C GLN A 123 -1.43 -14.00 -27.68
N PHE A 124 -2.70 -13.75 -27.40
CA PHE A 124 -3.80 -14.68 -27.58
C PHE A 124 -4.65 -14.31 -28.78
N LEU A 125 -5.30 -15.33 -29.38
CA LEU A 125 -6.33 -15.13 -30.36
C LEU A 125 -7.62 -14.63 -29.70
N LEU A 126 -8.48 -13.95 -30.45
CA LEU A 126 -9.75 -13.45 -29.94
C LEU A 126 -10.60 -14.57 -29.30
N ASP A 127 -10.68 -15.71 -29.95
CA ASP A 127 -11.43 -16.87 -29.45
C ASP A 127 -10.89 -17.38 -28.11
N ASP A 128 -9.59 -17.37 -27.92
CA ASP A 128 -8.95 -17.75 -26.66
C ASP A 128 -9.22 -16.71 -25.57
N VAL A 129 -9.23 -15.45 -25.89
CA VAL A 129 -9.58 -14.36 -24.96
C VAL A 129 -11.00 -14.52 -24.44
N LEU A 130 -11.94 -14.89 -25.32
CA LEU A 130 -13.35 -15.06 -24.97
C LEU A 130 -13.65 -16.37 -24.26
N SER A 131 -12.99 -17.48 -24.65
CA SER A 131 -13.28 -18.83 -24.17
C SER A 131 -12.37 -19.32 -23.03
N SER A 132 -11.17 -18.81 -22.92
CA SER A 132 -10.12 -19.32 -22.01
C SER A 132 -9.63 -18.26 -21.01
N THR A 133 -10.54 -17.49 -20.44
CA THR A 133 -10.23 -16.43 -19.46
C THR A 133 -9.42 -16.94 -18.28
N SER A 134 -9.65 -18.18 -17.84
CA SER A 134 -8.91 -18.80 -16.74
C SER A 134 -7.41 -18.95 -17.06
N LYS A 135 -7.05 -19.39 -18.26
CA LYS A 135 -5.65 -19.53 -18.70
C LYS A 135 -4.95 -18.19 -18.78
N ILE A 136 -5.66 -17.16 -19.22
CA ILE A 136 -5.14 -15.79 -19.31
C ILE A 136 -4.88 -15.26 -17.90
N ASN A 137 -5.80 -15.45 -16.97
CA ASN A 137 -5.65 -15.04 -15.59
C ASN A 137 -4.46 -15.74 -14.90
N GLU A 138 -4.28 -17.04 -15.11
CA GLU A 138 -3.12 -17.79 -14.61
C GLU A 138 -1.81 -17.23 -15.15
N LYS A 139 -1.74 -16.97 -16.44
CA LYS A 139 -0.53 -16.41 -17.07
C LYS A 139 -0.23 -14.99 -16.61
N ILE A 140 -1.25 -14.16 -16.44
CA ILE A 140 -1.08 -12.81 -15.86
C ILE A 140 -0.56 -12.92 -14.42
N LYS A 141 -1.14 -13.80 -13.62
CA LYS A 141 -0.74 -14.02 -12.23
C LYS A 141 0.71 -14.49 -12.13
N GLU A 142 1.13 -15.45 -12.95
CA GLU A 142 2.50 -15.97 -13.00
C GLU A 142 3.55 -14.87 -13.31
N ILE A 143 3.19 -13.90 -14.13
CA ILE A 143 4.10 -12.80 -14.51
C ILE A 143 4.17 -11.73 -13.41
N ILE A 144 3.06 -11.49 -12.70
CA ILE A 144 2.97 -10.43 -11.68
C ILE A 144 3.49 -10.91 -10.31
N ASP A 145 3.27 -12.16 -9.96
CA ASP A 145 3.78 -12.76 -8.71
C ASP A 145 5.30 -12.97 -8.76
#